data_48ebb875c3a35cd1b92bd646ed7821c8
#
_entry.id   48ebb875c3a35cd1b92bd646ed7821c8
#
_cell.length_a   1.000
_cell.length_b   1.000
_cell.length_c   1.000
_cell.angle_alpha   90.00
_cell.angle_beta   90.00
_cell.angle_gamma   90.00
#
_symmetry.space_group_name_H-M   'P 1'
#
loop_
_entity.id
_entity.type
_entity.pdbx_description
1 polymer ?
#
loop_
_entity_poly.entity_id
_entity_poly.type
_entity_poly.pdbx_seq_one_letter_code
_entity_poly.pdbx_strand_id
1 'polypeptide(L)'
;CIENKKDPMKLIEEMEQSGLRGLGGAGFPTGRKWRFVRAEDKPRLMAINGDEGEPGTFKDHHYLTRDPHRFLEGMLIAAWVVEATDVYIYMRDEYPDVIKFLKKEIKILEENNLNVKTRIHFRRGAGAYICGEESSMLESLEGKRGLPRHKPPFPSQVGLLSLIHISEPTRPDEI
;
A
#
# COMPACT_ATOMS: atom_id res chain seq x y z
N CYS A 1 13.27 -3.07 13.68
CA CYS A 1 11.94 -3.10 14.33
C CYS A 1 11.45 -4.53 14.52
N ILE A 2 11.30 -5.29 13.44
CA ILE A 2 10.71 -6.66 13.48
C ILE A 2 11.61 -7.61 14.28
N GLU A 3 12.90 -7.65 14.00
CA GLU A 3 13.86 -8.50 14.70
C GLU A 3 13.99 -8.16 16.20
N ASN A 4 13.92 -6.89 16.55
CA ASN A 4 13.98 -6.43 17.93
C ASN A 4 12.65 -6.58 18.68
N LYS A 5 11.65 -7.22 18.09
CA LYS A 5 10.31 -7.46 18.67
C LYS A 5 9.69 -6.20 19.30
N LYS A 6 9.87 -5.05 18.64
CA LYS A 6 9.27 -3.79 19.09
C LYS A 6 7.75 -3.96 19.11
N ASP A 7 7.07 -3.48 20.14
CA ASP A 7 5.63 -3.58 20.27
C ASP A 7 4.93 -2.81 19.11
N PRO A 8 4.09 -3.47 18.29
CA PRO A 8 3.38 -2.81 17.20
C PRO A 8 2.53 -1.62 17.65
N MET A 9 1.94 -1.66 18.84
CA MET A 9 1.13 -0.55 19.36
C MET A 9 2.00 0.67 19.65
N LYS A 10 3.19 0.48 20.19
CA LYS A 10 4.15 1.59 20.38
C LYS A 10 4.58 2.21 19.06
N LEU A 11 4.74 1.40 18.00
CA LEU A 11 5.06 1.94 16.67
C LEU A 11 3.90 2.78 16.10
N ILE A 12 2.66 2.36 16.32
CA ILE A 12 1.48 3.15 15.94
C ILE A 12 1.49 4.49 16.67
N GLU A 13 1.76 4.49 17.98
CA GLU A 13 1.83 5.71 18.79
C GLU A 13 2.97 6.63 18.31
N GLU A 14 4.15 6.09 18.07
CA GLU A 14 5.28 6.84 17.50
C GLU A 14 4.92 7.45 16.14
N MET A 15 4.22 6.70 15.28
CA MET A 15 3.77 7.17 13.98
C MET A 15 2.70 8.27 14.11
N GLU A 16 1.79 8.19 15.08
CA GLU A 16 0.83 9.24 15.38
C GLU A 16 1.52 10.51 15.88
N GLN A 17 2.48 10.37 16.78
CA GLN A 17 3.24 11.49 17.35
C GLN A 17 4.16 12.16 16.32
N SER A 18 4.68 11.41 15.35
CA SER A 18 5.50 11.97 14.26
C SER A 18 4.73 12.94 13.36
N GLY A 19 3.40 12.90 13.39
CA GLY A 19 2.55 13.71 12.52
C GLY A 19 2.62 13.33 11.05
N LEU A 20 3.20 12.17 10.70
CA LEU A 20 3.30 11.71 9.31
C LEU A 20 1.90 11.52 8.71
N ARG A 21 1.71 12.10 7.53
CA ARG A 21 0.46 12.06 6.76
C ARG A 21 0.70 11.49 5.37
N GLY A 22 -0.37 10.96 4.77
CA GLY A 22 -0.35 10.57 3.38
C GLY A 22 -0.02 11.76 2.46
N LEU A 23 0.78 11.52 1.43
CA LEU A 23 1.24 12.52 0.46
C LEU A 23 0.41 12.51 -0.83
N GLY A 24 -0.64 11.72 -0.88
CA GLY A 24 -1.55 11.63 -2.03
C GLY A 24 -2.64 12.72 -2.08
N GLY A 25 -2.54 13.75 -1.23
CA GLY A 25 -3.45 14.91 -1.22
C GLY A 25 -4.42 14.94 -0.04
N ALA A 26 -5.07 13.83 0.34
CA ALA A 26 -6.00 13.77 1.47
C ALA A 26 -5.33 14.05 2.84
N GLY A 27 -4.03 13.87 2.94
CA GLY A 27 -3.27 14.17 4.15
C GLY A 27 -3.72 13.40 5.39
N PHE A 28 -4.28 12.21 5.21
CA PHE A 28 -4.77 11.40 6.33
C PHE A 28 -3.61 10.97 7.24
N PRO A 29 -3.73 11.04 8.58
CA PRO A 29 -2.67 10.64 9.50
C PRO A 29 -2.37 9.15 9.41
N THR A 30 -1.13 8.78 9.05
CA THR A 30 -0.72 7.39 8.80
C THR A 30 -0.90 6.51 10.03
N GLY A 31 -0.51 6.97 11.22
CA GLY A 31 -0.65 6.20 12.46
C GLY A 31 -2.11 5.90 12.80
N ARG A 32 -3.04 6.86 12.57
CA ARG A 32 -4.48 6.63 12.76
C ARG A 32 -5.03 5.60 11.79
N LYS A 33 -4.56 5.60 10.53
CA LYS A 33 -4.95 4.59 9.55
C LYS A 33 -4.54 3.19 10.01
N TRP A 34 -3.30 3.03 10.46
CA TRP A 34 -2.81 1.77 10.99
C TRP A 34 -3.61 1.30 12.21
N ARG A 35 -3.94 2.22 13.12
CA ARG A 35 -4.77 1.91 14.30
C ARG A 35 -6.15 1.41 13.92
N PHE A 36 -6.82 2.06 12.98
CA PHE A 36 -8.15 1.64 12.51
C PHE A 36 -8.11 0.24 11.90
N VAL A 37 -7.16 0.00 10.98
CA VAL A 37 -7.06 -1.32 10.35
C VAL A 37 -6.70 -2.41 11.36
N ARG A 38 -5.84 -2.10 12.33
CA ARG A 38 -5.47 -3.07 13.36
C ARG A 38 -6.63 -3.42 14.31
N ALA A 39 -7.59 -2.53 14.48
CA ALA A 39 -8.77 -2.76 15.32
C ALA A 39 -9.81 -3.67 14.66
N GLU A 40 -9.72 -3.86 13.33
CA GLU A 40 -10.66 -4.67 12.58
C GLU A 40 -10.28 -6.17 12.62
N ASP A 41 -11.25 -7.03 12.30
CA ASP A 41 -11.05 -8.49 12.29
C ASP A 41 -10.04 -8.95 11.21
N LYS A 42 -9.46 -10.11 11.41
CA LYS A 42 -8.59 -10.79 10.43
C LYS A 42 -9.44 -11.62 9.45
N PRO A 43 -8.93 -11.89 8.22
CA PRO A 43 -7.62 -11.51 7.69
C PRO A 43 -7.56 -10.07 7.22
N ARG A 44 -6.40 -9.42 7.40
CA ARG A 44 -6.13 -8.06 6.94
C ARG A 44 -5.25 -8.09 5.71
N LEU A 45 -5.60 -7.26 4.72
CA LEU A 45 -4.86 -7.10 3.47
C LEU A 45 -4.30 -5.69 3.38
N MET A 46 -3.18 -5.54 2.68
CA MET A 46 -2.59 -4.24 2.40
C MET A 46 -2.45 -4.05 0.89
N ALA A 47 -2.91 -2.93 0.38
CA ALA A 47 -2.70 -2.53 -1.01
C ALA A 47 -1.82 -1.28 -1.06
N ILE A 48 -0.77 -1.32 -1.86
CA ILE A 48 0.14 -0.21 -2.09
C ILE A 48 -0.15 0.37 -3.47
N ASN A 49 -0.54 1.63 -3.48
CA ASN A 49 -0.87 2.35 -4.69
C ASN A 49 0.39 2.99 -5.29
N GLY A 50 0.96 2.35 -6.29
CA GLY A 50 2.04 2.87 -7.12
C GLY A 50 1.56 3.32 -8.51
N ASP A 51 0.26 3.63 -8.66
CA ASP A 51 -0.32 4.12 -9.91
C ASP A 51 -0.24 5.66 -9.97
N GLU A 52 0.96 6.17 -10.23
CA GLU A 52 1.27 7.59 -10.32
C GLU A 52 0.84 8.15 -11.68
N GLY A 53 -0.47 8.37 -11.86
CA GLY A 53 -1.06 8.74 -13.14
C GLY A 53 -1.20 10.25 -13.38
N GLU A 54 -0.92 11.13 -12.41
CA GLU A 54 -1.05 12.57 -12.59
C GLU A 54 0.02 13.16 -13.51
N PRO A 55 -0.36 13.99 -14.49
CA PRO A 55 0.60 14.66 -15.38
C PRO A 55 1.63 15.48 -14.59
N GLY A 56 2.91 15.28 -14.91
CA GLY A 56 4.02 15.98 -14.25
C GLY A 56 4.41 15.46 -12.87
N THR A 57 3.75 14.42 -12.37
CA THR A 57 4.08 13.77 -11.09
C THR A 57 5.04 12.61 -11.32
N PHE A 58 6.14 12.57 -10.58
CA PHE A 58 7.18 11.54 -10.65
C PHE A 58 7.82 11.21 -9.29
N LYS A 59 7.16 11.53 -8.19
CA LYS A 59 7.67 11.28 -6.83
C LYS A 59 7.87 9.79 -6.54
N ASP A 60 6.91 8.96 -6.94
CA ASP A 60 6.96 7.53 -6.69
C ASP A 60 8.03 6.87 -7.56
N HIS A 61 8.09 7.22 -8.85
CA HIS A 61 9.16 6.80 -9.74
C HIS A 61 10.54 7.16 -9.18
N HIS A 62 10.70 8.40 -8.69
CA HIS A 62 11.97 8.86 -8.13
C HIS A 62 12.41 8.03 -6.92
N TYR A 63 11.52 7.81 -5.95
CA TYR A 63 11.87 7.03 -4.75
C TYR A 63 12.08 5.56 -5.05
N LEU A 64 11.25 4.95 -5.89
CA LEU A 64 11.36 3.55 -6.25
C LEU A 64 12.62 3.22 -7.05
N THR A 65 13.12 4.17 -7.83
CA THR A 65 14.39 4.00 -8.55
C THR A 65 15.61 4.30 -7.69
N ARG A 66 15.49 5.22 -6.72
CA ARG A 66 16.62 5.70 -5.95
C ARG A 66 16.87 4.90 -4.67
N ASP A 67 15.81 4.51 -3.98
CA ASP A 67 15.90 3.77 -2.71
C ASP A 67 14.74 2.75 -2.56
N PRO A 68 14.71 1.73 -3.41
CA PRO A 68 13.65 0.72 -3.39
C PRO A 68 13.68 -0.13 -2.11
N HIS A 69 14.86 -0.30 -1.49
CA HIS A 69 14.96 -1.06 -0.26
C HIS A 69 14.28 -0.37 0.91
N ARG A 70 14.35 0.96 0.99
CA ARG A 70 13.59 1.74 1.98
C ARG A 70 12.08 1.60 1.78
N PHE A 71 11.63 1.58 0.52
CA PHE A 71 10.23 1.30 0.20
C PHE A 71 9.81 -0.09 0.69
N LEU A 72 10.59 -1.13 0.36
CA LEU A 72 10.30 -2.52 0.78
C LEU A 72 10.35 -2.66 2.31
N GLU A 73 11.30 -2.04 2.98
CA GLU A 73 11.39 -2.02 4.45
C GLU A 73 10.14 -1.36 5.08
N GLY A 74 9.75 -0.19 4.59
CA GLY A 74 8.55 0.51 5.06
C GLY A 74 7.27 -0.32 4.86
N MET A 75 7.15 -0.97 3.70
CA MET A 75 6.08 -1.90 3.39
C MET A 75 6.01 -3.06 4.40
N LEU A 76 7.14 -3.70 4.68
CA LEU A 76 7.20 -4.83 5.63
C LEU A 76 6.89 -4.40 7.06
N ILE A 77 7.38 -3.22 7.48
CA ILE A 77 7.06 -2.64 8.79
C ILE A 77 5.56 -2.39 8.90
N ALA A 78 4.96 -1.75 7.90
CA ALA A 78 3.51 -1.50 7.88
C ALA A 78 2.70 -2.79 7.92
N ALA A 79 3.04 -3.77 7.07
CA ALA A 79 2.38 -5.08 7.02
C ALA A 79 2.46 -5.80 8.38
N TRP A 80 3.64 -5.77 9.01
CA TRP A 80 3.83 -6.38 10.33
C TRP A 80 3.02 -5.67 11.42
N VAL A 81 3.02 -4.33 11.44
CA VAL A 81 2.29 -3.53 12.44
C VAL A 81 0.80 -3.80 12.37
N VAL A 82 0.21 -3.87 11.18
CA VAL A 82 -1.23 -4.12 11.01
C VAL A 82 -1.57 -5.61 10.93
N GLU A 83 -0.56 -6.49 10.98
CA GLU A 83 -0.70 -7.94 10.84
C GLU A 83 -1.36 -8.34 9.51
N ALA A 84 -0.95 -7.70 8.41
CA ALA A 84 -1.41 -8.06 7.08
C ALA A 84 -0.85 -9.42 6.64
N THR A 85 -1.71 -10.29 6.17
CA THR A 85 -1.32 -11.60 5.62
C THR A 85 -0.80 -11.49 4.20
N ASP A 86 -1.33 -10.54 3.44
CA ASP A 86 -1.00 -10.31 2.03
C ASP A 86 -0.84 -8.83 1.75
N VAL A 87 0.16 -8.51 0.93
CA VAL A 87 0.42 -7.17 0.42
C VAL A 87 0.33 -7.18 -1.10
N TYR A 88 -0.45 -6.30 -1.66
CA TYR A 88 -0.61 -6.11 -3.10
C TYR A 88 0.07 -4.81 -3.52
N ILE A 89 1.14 -4.90 -4.30
CA ILE A 89 1.80 -3.74 -4.90
C ILE A 89 1.17 -3.52 -6.27
N TYR A 90 0.38 -2.46 -6.40
CA TYR A 90 -0.25 -2.06 -7.65
C TYR A 90 0.59 -0.96 -8.30
N MET A 91 1.25 -1.29 -9.40
CA MET A 91 2.25 -0.43 -10.02
C MET A 91 1.78 0.04 -11.41
N ARG A 92 1.96 1.32 -11.68
CA ARG A 92 1.73 1.91 -12.99
C ARG A 92 2.47 1.13 -14.09
N ASP A 93 1.76 0.80 -15.18
CA ASP A 93 2.29 -0.03 -16.26
C ASP A 93 3.39 0.64 -17.07
N GLU A 94 3.37 1.96 -17.14
CA GLU A 94 4.33 2.79 -17.88
C GLU A 94 5.72 2.88 -17.22
N TYR A 95 5.93 2.19 -16.09
CA TYR A 95 7.25 2.10 -15.42
C TYR A 95 7.87 0.70 -15.54
N PRO A 96 8.15 0.19 -16.77
CA PRO A 96 8.59 -1.20 -16.97
C PRO A 96 9.91 -1.52 -16.27
N ASP A 97 10.83 -0.56 -16.20
CA ASP A 97 12.13 -0.75 -15.56
C ASP A 97 12.00 -0.85 -14.03
N VAL A 98 11.15 -0.01 -13.44
CA VAL A 98 10.83 -0.05 -12.00
C VAL A 98 10.16 -1.38 -11.66
N ILE A 99 9.21 -1.82 -12.48
CA ILE A 99 8.52 -3.11 -12.32
C ILE A 99 9.51 -4.27 -12.34
N LYS A 100 10.38 -4.31 -13.34
CA LYS A 100 11.40 -5.37 -13.48
C LYS A 100 12.35 -5.38 -12.30
N PHE A 101 12.80 -4.21 -11.87
CA PHE A 101 13.71 -4.06 -10.75
C PHE A 101 13.06 -4.49 -9.43
N LEU A 102 11.89 -3.96 -9.08
CA LEU A 102 11.19 -4.32 -7.85
C LEU A 102 10.85 -5.80 -7.76
N LYS A 103 10.45 -6.43 -8.88
CA LYS A 103 10.22 -7.88 -8.91
C LYS A 103 11.47 -8.68 -8.57
N LYS A 104 12.64 -8.23 -9.05
CA LYS A 104 13.93 -8.85 -8.70
C LYS A 104 14.24 -8.71 -7.21
N GLU A 105 14.07 -7.51 -6.66
CA GLU A 105 14.35 -7.25 -5.24
C GLU A 105 13.37 -7.99 -4.30
N ILE A 106 12.08 -8.06 -4.67
CA ILE A 106 11.09 -8.85 -3.93
C ILE A 106 11.48 -10.33 -3.93
N LYS A 107 11.91 -10.88 -5.06
CA LYS A 107 12.37 -12.26 -5.12
C LYS A 107 13.55 -12.52 -4.19
N ILE A 108 14.56 -11.64 -4.17
CA ILE A 108 15.71 -11.72 -3.26
C ILE A 108 15.24 -11.67 -1.79
N LEU A 109 14.29 -10.79 -1.49
CA LEU A 109 13.72 -10.66 -0.15
C LEU A 109 13.02 -11.96 0.29
N GLU A 110 12.26 -12.59 -0.59
CA GLU A 110 11.57 -13.87 -0.33
C GLU A 110 12.56 -15.03 -0.19
N GLU A 111 13.57 -15.12 -1.05
CA GLU A 111 14.62 -16.14 -0.99
C GLU A 111 15.43 -16.09 0.31
N ASN A 112 15.55 -14.90 0.91
CA ASN A 112 16.21 -14.70 2.20
C ASN A 112 15.24 -14.73 3.39
N ASN A 113 13.97 -15.06 3.19
CA ASN A 113 12.94 -15.13 4.21
C ASN A 113 12.75 -13.82 5.01
N LEU A 114 12.99 -12.67 4.37
CA LEU A 114 12.86 -11.36 4.99
C LEU A 114 11.43 -10.81 4.96
N ASN A 115 10.52 -11.44 4.21
CA ASN A 115 9.11 -11.08 4.13
C ASN A 115 8.28 -11.48 5.37
N VAL A 116 8.96 -12.02 6.38
CA VAL A 116 8.36 -12.47 7.65
C VAL A 116 7.25 -13.48 7.39
N LYS A 117 5.99 -13.14 7.60
CA LYS A 117 4.83 -14.02 7.36
C LYS A 117 3.87 -13.46 6.31
N THR A 118 4.29 -12.42 5.61
CA THR A 118 3.46 -11.68 4.66
C THR A 118 3.75 -12.14 3.24
N ARG A 119 2.73 -12.49 2.49
CA ARG A 119 2.84 -12.81 1.06
C ARG A 119 2.81 -11.51 0.26
N ILE A 120 3.71 -11.37 -0.71
CA ILE A 120 3.80 -10.17 -1.55
C ILE A 120 3.30 -10.51 -2.95
N HIS A 121 2.30 -9.74 -3.40
CA HIS A 121 1.70 -9.86 -4.71
C HIS A 121 1.98 -8.61 -5.52
N PHE A 122 2.68 -8.76 -6.64
CA PHE A 122 2.94 -7.68 -7.55
C PHE A 122 1.91 -7.67 -8.68
N ARG A 123 1.23 -6.53 -8.89
CA ARG A 123 0.22 -6.35 -9.92
C ARG A 123 0.56 -5.16 -10.80
N ARG A 124 0.43 -5.35 -12.12
CA ARG A 124 0.53 -4.25 -13.09
C ARG A 124 -0.81 -3.51 -13.12
N GLY A 125 -0.75 -2.19 -13.12
CA GLY A 125 -1.91 -1.33 -13.25
C GLY A 125 -2.57 -1.47 -14.62
N ALA A 126 -3.84 -1.07 -14.70
CA ALA A 126 -4.62 -1.16 -15.94
C ALA A 126 -4.29 -0.04 -16.96
N GLY A 127 -3.33 0.83 -16.66
CA GLY A 127 -2.93 1.93 -17.57
C GLY A 127 -3.98 3.06 -17.67
N ALA A 128 -4.86 3.19 -16.70
CA ALA A 128 -5.89 4.22 -16.67
C ALA A 128 -5.71 5.12 -15.44
N TYR A 129 -5.77 6.44 -15.62
CA TYR A 129 -5.65 7.45 -14.56
C TYR A 129 -6.56 7.16 -13.35
N ILE A 130 -7.82 6.76 -13.62
CA ILE A 130 -8.81 6.49 -12.58
C ILE A 130 -8.39 5.36 -11.63
N CYS A 131 -7.53 4.44 -12.07
CA CYS A 131 -7.06 3.34 -11.25
C CYS A 131 -6.10 3.77 -10.11
N GLY A 132 -5.69 5.03 -10.09
CA GLY A 132 -5.01 5.64 -8.95
C GLY A 132 -5.96 6.05 -7.81
N GLU A 133 -7.28 6.12 -8.03
CA GLU A 133 -8.26 6.23 -6.97
C GLU A 133 -8.36 4.90 -6.22
N GLU A 134 -8.43 4.94 -4.88
CA GLU A 134 -8.30 3.75 -4.04
C GLU A 134 -9.32 2.65 -4.35
N SER A 135 -10.59 2.98 -4.54
CA SER A 135 -11.64 1.99 -4.80
C SER A 135 -11.58 1.43 -6.23
N SER A 136 -11.22 2.27 -7.21
CA SER A 136 -10.96 1.84 -8.58
C SER A 136 -9.77 0.89 -8.67
N MET A 137 -8.70 1.18 -7.93
CA MET A 137 -7.55 0.28 -7.80
C MET A 137 -7.97 -1.09 -7.27
N LEU A 138 -8.84 -1.12 -6.25
CA LEU A 138 -9.34 -2.36 -5.66
C LEU A 138 -10.16 -3.16 -6.67
N GLU A 139 -11.07 -2.53 -7.40
CA GLU A 139 -11.83 -3.19 -8.48
C GLU A 139 -10.87 -3.79 -9.53
N SER A 140 -9.84 -3.04 -9.92
CA SER A 140 -8.81 -3.53 -10.85
C SER A 140 -8.01 -4.70 -10.28
N LEU A 141 -7.64 -4.67 -9.00
CA LEU A 141 -6.98 -5.78 -8.31
C LEU A 141 -7.83 -7.05 -8.28
N GLU A 142 -9.14 -6.89 -8.18
CA GLU A 142 -10.12 -7.98 -8.21
C GLU A 142 -10.40 -8.51 -9.63
N GLY A 143 -9.73 -7.95 -10.65
CA GLY A 143 -9.94 -8.34 -12.05
C GLY A 143 -11.21 -7.76 -12.67
N LYS A 144 -11.84 -6.81 -12.01
CA LYS A 144 -13.00 -6.08 -12.51
C LYS A 144 -12.58 -4.82 -13.27
N ARG A 145 -13.53 -4.16 -13.92
CA ARG A 145 -13.31 -2.83 -14.48
C ARG A 145 -13.03 -1.83 -13.34
N GLY A 146 -11.93 -1.10 -13.43
CA GLY A 146 -11.50 -0.11 -12.42
C GLY A 146 -12.42 1.11 -12.38
N LEU A 147 -13.59 0.95 -11.81
CA LEU A 147 -14.54 2.03 -11.57
C LEU A 147 -14.61 2.34 -10.09
N PRO A 148 -14.73 3.65 -9.71
CA PRO A 148 -14.88 4.04 -8.32
C PRO A 148 -16.11 3.40 -7.68
N ARG A 149 -15.98 2.99 -6.41
CA ARG A 149 -17.11 2.50 -5.60
C ARG A 149 -17.82 3.67 -4.94
N HIS A 150 -19.13 3.52 -4.73
CA HIS A 150 -19.87 4.45 -3.86
C HIS A 150 -19.38 4.34 -2.41
N LYS A 151 -19.27 5.46 -1.73
CA LYS A 151 -18.93 5.54 -0.31
C LYS A 151 -20.09 6.18 0.47
N PRO A 152 -20.46 5.69 1.66
CA PRO A 152 -20.01 4.46 2.32
C PRO A 152 -20.50 3.19 1.61
N PRO A 153 -19.91 1.99 1.85
CA PRO A 153 -18.85 1.72 2.81
C PRO A 153 -17.47 2.19 2.36
N PHE A 154 -16.62 2.57 3.31
CA PHE A 154 -15.24 2.95 3.02
C PHE A 154 -14.36 1.72 2.81
N PRO A 155 -13.23 1.84 2.07
CA PRO A 155 -12.31 0.72 1.84
C PRO A 155 -11.75 0.07 3.11
N SER A 156 -11.65 0.83 4.21
CA SER A 156 -11.29 0.28 5.52
C SER A 156 -12.36 -0.64 6.12
N GLN A 157 -13.60 -0.57 5.63
CA GLN A 157 -14.72 -1.40 6.08
C GLN A 157 -15.00 -2.53 5.09
N VAL A 158 -15.01 -2.22 3.79
CA VAL A 158 -15.19 -3.17 2.70
C VAL A 158 -14.14 -2.90 1.62
N GLY A 159 -13.01 -3.58 1.71
CA GLY A 159 -11.87 -3.38 0.84
C GLY A 159 -11.71 -4.42 -0.27
N LEU A 160 -10.50 -4.95 -0.41
CA LEU A 160 -10.15 -5.96 -1.39
C LEU A 160 -10.81 -7.29 -1.06
N LEU A 161 -11.53 -7.88 -2.03
CA LEU A 161 -12.29 -9.13 -1.86
C LEU A 161 -13.27 -9.09 -0.69
N SER A 162 -13.88 -7.93 -0.45
CA SER A 162 -14.76 -7.67 0.71
C SER A 162 -14.07 -7.82 2.06
N LEU A 163 -12.75 -7.87 2.09
CA LEU A 163 -11.92 -7.89 3.29
C LEU A 163 -11.41 -6.48 3.60
N ILE A 164 -10.95 -6.29 4.83
CA ILE A 164 -10.40 -5.02 5.31
C ILE A 164 -8.97 -4.87 4.80
N HIS A 165 -8.62 -3.67 4.33
CA HIS A 165 -7.29 -3.41 3.80
C HIS A 165 -6.82 -1.98 4.04
N ILE A 166 -5.50 -1.76 3.86
CA ILE A 166 -4.87 -0.45 3.79
C ILE A 166 -4.48 -0.16 2.35
N SER A 167 -4.77 1.05 1.88
CA SER A 167 -4.25 1.59 0.64
C SER A 167 -3.24 2.71 0.92
N GLU A 168 -2.07 2.62 0.33
CA GLU A 168 -1.00 3.62 0.40
C GLU A 168 -0.32 3.78 -0.97
N PRO A 169 0.04 4.99 -1.37
CA PRO A 169 -0.39 6.28 -0.88
C PRO A 169 -1.85 6.59 -1.23
N THR A 170 -2.52 7.40 -0.42
CA THR A 170 -3.90 7.82 -0.71
C THR A 170 -3.90 9.04 -1.62
N ARG A 171 -4.69 9.00 -2.68
CA ARG A 171 -5.05 10.19 -3.44
C ARG A 171 -6.12 11.01 -2.71
N PRO A 172 -6.20 12.33 -2.95
CA PRO A 172 -7.34 13.10 -2.48
C PRO A 172 -8.62 12.53 -3.08
N ASP A 173 -9.65 12.44 -2.26
CA ASP A 173 -11.01 12.34 -2.76
C ASP A 173 -11.33 13.71 -3.35
N GLU A 174 -11.08 13.89 -4.64
CA GLU A 174 -11.46 15.10 -5.31
C GLU A 174 -12.87 14.98 -5.86
N ILE A 175 -13.70 15.84 -5.30
CA ILE A 175 -14.76 16.68 -5.87
C ILE A 175 -15.95 15.92 -6.44
#